data_fc0e947526cf66f1a7e296562915fcea
#
_entry.id   fc0e947526cf66f1a7e296562915fcea
#
_cell.length_a   1.000
_cell.length_b   1.000
_cell.length_c   1.000
_cell.angle_alpha   90.00
_cell.angle_beta   90.00
_cell.angle_gamma   90.00
#
_symmetry.space_group_name_H-M   'P 1'
#
loop_
_entity.id
_entity.type
_entity.pdbx_description
1 polymer ?
#
loop_
_entity_poly.entity_id
_entity_poly.type
_entity_poly.pdbx_seq_one_letter_code
_entity_poly.pdbx_strand_id
1 'polypeptide(L)'
;LSGILEISTEQANDIGVDDALDEKGLTSLRFIDMIVALEDTFNIEVKDSDLIPRKFNTISDITQMISKYTESEDHPVSHKKVVFCDCDSVLWTGVSGEGDIRIEQENLDLQQTLVGLTGRGVIICLCSKNDPENISEAFDKLPMVLTWEHIVTSRVNYKDKPDNIVDMLTELNLLSESAVFIDDSDYELEYVKHSLPEITTIKFNSSISIGEKLNELFDTSSEIDRTTQYKEQLERERLHTKNISADEFNELLNTEVQIRTADTSDIQRIAELTQRTNQFNLSAKHYTEDEIRSFIPGDSVKIFVLSASDKFGDMGIVGCAIVAFKEQSTTITDIFLSCRVFGRGFEERLLDTIRSQIAGAVYGVFNQNNKNKKFSSFYSERGVIPITDI
;
A
#
# COMPACT_ATOMS: atom_id res chain seq x y z
N LEU A 1 28.83 12.15 1.34
CA LEU A 1 30.04 11.40 0.95
C LEU A 1 31.01 11.17 2.12
N SER A 2 31.28 12.16 3.00
CA SER A 2 32.27 12.01 4.08
C SER A 2 32.00 10.81 4.98
N GLY A 3 30.77 10.58 5.40
CA GLY A 3 30.37 9.42 6.22
C GLY A 3 30.45 8.09 5.47
N ILE A 4 30.11 8.09 4.18
CA ILE A 4 30.10 6.88 3.33
C ILE A 4 31.52 6.44 3.00
N LEU A 5 32.40 7.38 2.66
CA LEU A 5 33.81 7.11 2.32
C LEU A 5 34.72 7.00 3.55
N GLU A 6 34.20 7.32 4.76
CA GLU A 6 34.97 7.40 6.02
C GLU A 6 36.17 8.35 5.92
N ILE A 7 36.00 9.51 5.28
CA ILE A 7 36.98 10.57 5.12
C ILE A 7 36.52 11.84 5.83
N SER A 8 37.44 12.77 6.07
CA SER A 8 37.08 14.07 6.68
C SER A 8 36.20 14.90 5.73
N THR A 9 35.42 15.82 6.31
CA THR A 9 34.58 16.75 5.51
C THR A 9 35.41 17.59 4.55
N GLU A 10 36.65 17.97 4.93
CA GLU A 10 37.59 18.69 4.08
C GLU A 10 38.01 17.83 2.87
N GLN A 11 38.36 16.55 3.09
CA GLN A 11 38.72 15.62 2.03
C GLN A 11 37.53 15.33 1.11
N ALA A 12 36.33 15.28 1.65
CA ALA A 12 35.11 15.06 0.84
C ALA A 12 34.81 16.28 -0.06
N ASN A 13 35.10 17.51 0.39
CA ASN A 13 34.90 18.71 -0.39
C ASN A 13 35.96 18.90 -1.50
N ASP A 14 37.12 18.26 -1.37
CA ASP A 14 38.20 18.28 -2.37
C ASP A 14 38.01 17.25 -3.50
N ILE A 15 36.96 16.37 -3.43
CA ILE A 15 36.66 15.40 -4.48
C ILE A 15 36.07 16.13 -5.68
N GLY A 16 36.78 16.04 -6.80
CA GLY A 16 36.31 16.57 -8.09
C GLY A 16 35.08 15.78 -8.62
N VAL A 17 34.25 16.45 -9.40
CA VAL A 17 33.00 15.87 -9.92
C VAL A 17 33.22 14.61 -10.77
N ASP A 18 34.38 14.48 -11.40
CA ASP A 18 34.78 13.36 -12.26
C ASP A 18 35.83 12.45 -11.60
N ASP A 19 36.17 12.68 -10.32
CA ASP A 19 37.11 11.81 -9.59
C ASP A 19 36.47 10.44 -9.34
N ALA A 20 37.27 9.37 -9.54
CA ALA A 20 36.81 7.99 -9.33
C ALA A 20 36.67 7.70 -7.82
N LEU A 21 35.44 7.44 -7.36
CA LEU A 21 35.10 7.23 -5.96
C LEU A 21 35.63 5.90 -5.41
N ASP A 22 35.82 4.87 -6.26
CA ASP A 22 36.47 3.62 -5.87
C ASP A 22 37.93 3.84 -5.45
N GLU A 23 38.64 4.76 -6.10
CA GLU A 23 40.01 5.18 -5.70
C GLU A 23 40.01 6.00 -4.41
N LYS A 24 38.87 6.59 -4.02
CA LYS A 24 38.67 7.36 -2.80
C LYS A 24 38.09 6.55 -1.64
N GLY A 25 37.90 5.23 -1.84
CA GLY A 25 37.44 4.33 -0.78
C GLY A 25 36.00 3.83 -0.92
N LEU A 26 35.31 4.04 -2.05
CA LEU A 26 34.00 3.46 -2.31
C LEU A 26 34.15 1.95 -2.58
N THR A 27 33.96 1.15 -1.53
CA THR A 27 33.93 -0.31 -1.65
C THR A 27 32.52 -0.78 -2.03
N SER A 28 32.37 -2.06 -2.41
CA SER A 28 31.06 -2.64 -2.72
C SER A 28 30.06 -2.54 -1.56
N LEU A 29 30.51 -2.61 -0.32
CA LEU A 29 29.66 -2.44 0.85
C LEU A 29 29.19 -0.98 0.99
N ARG A 30 30.14 -0.04 0.90
CA ARG A 30 29.86 1.39 0.95
C ARG A 30 29.03 1.90 -0.23
N PHE A 31 29.09 1.20 -1.36
CA PHE A 31 28.24 1.47 -2.50
C PHE A 31 26.76 1.26 -2.15
N ILE A 32 26.43 0.18 -1.42
CA ILE A 32 25.05 -0.10 -0.97
C ILE A 32 24.59 1.01 0.01
N ASP A 33 25.44 1.37 0.98
CA ASP A 33 25.13 2.45 1.92
C ASP A 33 24.91 3.80 1.19
N MET A 34 25.67 4.05 0.13
CA MET A 34 25.51 5.24 -0.71
C MET A 34 24.17 5.23 -1.45
N ILE A 35 23.78 4.11 -2.05
CA ILE A 35 22.49 3.99 -2.74
C ILE A 35 21.34 4.26 -1.78
N VAL A 36 21.34 3.62 -0.62
CA VAL A 36 20.31 3.85 0.42
C VAL A 36 20.25 5.33 0.83
N ALA A 37 21.40 5.97 1.04
CA ALA A 37 21.46 7.39 1.38
C ALA A 37 20.95 8.30 0.24
N LEU A 38 21.18 7.94 -1.03
CA LEU A 38 20.66 8.67 -2.19
C LEU A 38 19.15 8.49 -2.33
N GLU A 39 18.64 7.26 -2.16
CA GLU A 39 17.20 6.96 -2.18
C GLU A 39 16.47 7.75 -1.09
N ASP A 40 16.99 7.74 0.13
CA ASP A 40 16.42 8.51 1.26
C ASP A 40 16.50 10.03 1.03
N THR A 41 17.64 10.54 0.50
CA THR A 41 17.87 12.00 0.36
C THR A 41 17.03 12.60 -0.77
N PHE A 42 16.91 11.89 -1.90
CA PHE A 42 16.23 12.36 -3.10
C PHE A 42 14.84 11.79 -3.29
N ASN A 43 14.40 10.94 -2.36
CA ASN A 43 13.10 10.21 -2.40
C ASN A 43 12.89 9.49 -3.74
N ILE A 44 13.91 8.75 -4.17
CA ILE A 44 13.93 7.95 -5.41
C ILE A 44 14.10 6.48 -5.05
N GLU A 45 13.77 5.58 -5.97
CA GLU A 45 14.07 4.16 -5.87
C GLU A 45 14.89 3.74 -7.10
N VAL A 46 16.14 3.35 -6.87
CA VAL A 46 17.06 2.94 -7.94
C VAL A 46 16.73 1.50 -8.37
N LYS A 47 16.39 1.31 -9.65
CA LYS A 47 16.06 -0.02 -10.18
C LYS A 47 17.27 -0.96 -10.11
N ASP A 48 17.05 -2.23 -9.78
CA ASP A 48 18.10 -3.25 -9.69
C ASP A 48 18.99 -3.32 -10.94
N SER A 49 18.42 -3.10 -12.13
CA SER A 49 19.15 -3.03 -13.40
C SER A 49 20.15 -1.88 -13.50
N ASP A 50 20.02 -0.88 -12.63
CA ASP A 50 20.89 0.28 -12.56
C ASP A 50 21.86 0.23 -11.36
N LEU A 51 21.68 -0.71 -10.41
CA LEU A 51 22.58 -0.95 -9.27
C LEU A 51 23.92 -1.54 -9.71
N ILE A 52 24.57 -0.86 -10.63
CA ILE A 52 25.88 -1.24 -11.16
C ILE A 52 26.92 -0.24 -10.64
N PRO A 53 27.91 -0.64 -9.80
CA PRO A 53 28.87 0.27 -9.19
C PRO A 53 29.53 1.24 -10.16
N ARG A 54 29.82 0.81 -11.38
CA ARG A 54 30.42 1.68 -12.42
C ARG A 54 29.53 2.84 -12.89
N LYS A 55 28.21 2.75 -12.67
CA LYS A 55 27.26 3.83 -12.99
C LYS A 55 27.16 4.89 -11.90
N PHE A 56 27.91 4.75 -10.83
CA PHE A 56 27.93 5.63 -9.65
C PHE A 56 29.36 5.92 -9.19
N ASN A 57 30.34 5.75 -10.06
CA ASN A 57 31.75 5.83 -9.65
C ASN A 57 32.30 7.27 -9.62
N THR A 58 31.55 8.25 -10.07
CA THR A 58 31.88 9.68 -9.97
C THR A 58 30.69 10.47 -9.43
N ILE A 59 30.92 11.68 -8.93
CA ILE A 59 29.82 12.59 -8.55
C ILE A 59 28.98 12.94 -9.79
N SER A 60 29.62 13.06 -10.95
CA SER A 60 28.95 13.29 -12.24
C SER A 60 27.99 12.13 -12.59
N ASP A 61 28.43 10.87 -12.46
CA ASP A 61 27.60 9.68 -12.68
C ASP A 61 26.41 9.65 -11.71
N ILE A 62 26.65 9.92 -10.42
CA ILE A 62 25.62 9.97 -9.38
C ILE A 62 24.58 11.05 -9.74
N THR A 63 25.05 12.26 -10.11
CA THR A 63 24.17 13.36 -10.50
C THR A 63 23.33 13.00 -11.72
N GLN A 64 23.95 12.41 -12.74
CA GLN A 64 23.23 11.95 -13.94
C GLN A 64 22.21 10.85 -13.60
N MET A 65 22.54 9.95 -12.69
CA MET A 65 21.63 8.90 -12.27
C MET A 65 20.47 9.47 -11.46
N ILE A 66 20.73 10.40 -10.52
CA ILE A 66 19.67 11.10 -9.79
C ILE A 66 18.78 11.85 -10.77
N SER A 67 19.34 12.63 -11.72
CA SER A 67 18.56 13.32 -12.75
C SER A 67 17.70 12.37 -13.56
N LYS A 68 18.21 11.18 -13.94
CA LYS A 68 17.44 10.15 -14.62
C LYS A 68 16.21 9.71 -13.81
N TYR A 69 16.31 9.63 -12.49
CA TYR A 69 15.22 9.22 -11.60
C TYR A 69 14.35 10.40 -11.13
N THR A 70 14.83 11.62 -11.23
CA THR A 70 14.08 12.85 -10.91
C THR A 70 13.50 13.53 -12.16
N GLU A 71 14.14 13.39 -13.34
CA GLU A 71 13.71 13.97 -14.62
C GLU A 71 12.98 12.95 -15.53
N SER A 72 13.00 11.66 -15.20
CA SER A 72 12.08 10.73 -15.82
C SER A 72 10.67 11.20 -15.47
N GLU A 73 9.82 11.39 -16.47
CA GLU A 73 8.38 11.63 -16.32
C GLU A 73 7.64 10.43 -15.66
N ASP A 74 8.32 9.39 -15.24
CA ASP A 74 7.98 8.57 -14.10
C ASP A 74 8.25 9.42 -12.84
N HIS A 75 7.40 10.43 -12.59
CA HIS A 75 7.14 10.85 -11.21
C HIS A 75 7.03 9.57 -10.38
N PRO A 76 7.58 9.49 -9.12
CA PRO A 76 7.14 8.48 -8.20
C PRO A 76 5.62 8.58 -8.28
N VAL A 77 4.99 7.56 -8.88
CA VAL A 77 3.54 7.56 -9.09
C VAL A 77 3.01 7.90 -7.72
N SER A 78 2.55 9.13 -7.58
CA SER A 78 1.99 9.61 -6.33
C SER A 78 0.82 8.68 -6.09
N HIS A 79 1.07 7.59 -5.37
CA HIS A 79 0.08 6.54 -5.14
C HIS A 79 -0.97 7.08 -4.17
N LYS A 80 -1.53 8.24 -4.53
CA LYS A 80 -2.70 8.74 -3.83
C LYS A 80 -3.79 7.69 -3.96
N LYS A 81 -4.37 7.31 -2.82
CA LYS A 81 -5.29 6.19 -2.71
C LYS A 81 -6.63 6.60 -2.12
N VAL A 82 -6.64 7.71 -1.36
CA VAL A 82 -7.81 8.14 -0.61
C VAL A 82 -8.01 9.66 -0.69
N VAL A 83 -9.27 10.06 -0.85
CA VAL A 83 -9.72 11.45 -0.70
C VAL A 83 -10.55 11.56 0.56
N PHE A 84 -10.15 12.43 1.46
CA PHE A 84 -10.99 12.92 2.56
C PHE A 84 -11.63 14.23 2.09
N CYS A 85 -12.94 14.31 2.11
CA CYS A 85 -13.71 15.44 1.60
C CYS A 85 -14.58 16.03 2.69
N ASP A 86 -14.55 17.35 2.87
CA ASP A 86 -15.57 18.03 3.65
C ASP A 86 -16.92 18.01 2.93
N CYS A 87 -17.98 18.30 3.63
CA CYS A 87 -19.34 18.27 3.12
C CYS A 87 -19.88 19.67 2.83
N ASP A 88 -20.05 20.48 3.88
CA ASP A 88 -20.65 21.82 3.80
C ASP A 88 -19.76 22.77 2.98
N SER A 89 -20.36 23.56 2.11
CA SER A 89 -19.66 24.46 1.17
C SER A 89 -18.68 23.77 0.20
N VAL A 90 -18.61 22.43 0.19
CA VAL A 90 -17.76 21.63 -0.70
C VAL A 90 -18.63 20.73 -1.61
N LEU A 91 -19.39 19.81 -1.03
CA LEU A 91 -20.30 18.93 -1.80
C LEU A 91 -21.59 19.62 -2.19
N TRP A 92 -21.97 20.67 -1.50
CA TRP A 92 -23.08 21.58 -1.78
C TRP A 92 -22.73 22.99 -1.29
N THR A 93 -23.45 23.96 -1.73
CA THR A 93 -23.35 25.36 -1.27
C THR A 93 -24.24 25.56 -0.03
N GLY A 94 -23.67 26.16 1.01
CA GLY A 94 -24.33 26.39 2.32
C GLY A 94 -23.93 25.38 3.36
N VAL A 95 -24.47 25.56 4.58
CA VAL A 95 -24.21 24.74 5.76
C VAL A 95 -25.47 23.97 6.14
N SER A 96 -25.38 22.64 6.12
CA SER A 96 -26.52 21.77 6.46
C SER A 96 -26.88 21.94 7.94
N GLY A 97 -28.20 22.07 8.21
CA GLY A 97 -28.73 22.37 9.55
C GLY A 97 -28.83 23.86 9.91
N GLU A 98 -28.18 24.78 9.16
CA GLU A 98 -28.20 26.22 9.45
C GLU A 98 -28.99 27.07 8.43
N GLY A 99 -29.36 26.51 7.27
CA GLY A 99 -30.07 27.26 6.24
C GLY A 99 -30.35 26.45 4.98
N ASP A 100 -30.66 27.17 3.87
CA ASP A 100 -30.90 26.54 2.59
C ASP A 100 -29.58 26.04 1.98
N ILE A 101 -29.55 24.77 1.65
CA ILE A 101 -28.46 24.14 0.92
C ILE A 101 -28.89 23.84 -0.51
N ARG A 102 -27.96 23.95 -1.46
CA ARG A 102 -28.21 23.68 -2.88
C ARG A 102 -26.94 23.16 -3.57
N ILE A 103 -27.11 22.45 -4.66
CA ILE A 103 -26.00 22.05 -5.53
C ILE A 103 -25.84 23.07 -6.65
N GLU A 104 -24.67 23.68 -6.73
CA GLU A 104 -24.23 24.48 -7.86
C GLU A 104 -23.34 23.67 -8.80
N GLN A 105 -22.99 24.22 -9.97
CA GLN A 105 -22.26 23.47 -11.00
C GLN A 105 -20.90 22.99 -10.49
N GLU A 106 -20.19 23.79 -9.72
CA GLU A 106 -18.87 23.47 -9.17
C GLU A 106 -18.94 22.28 -8.17
N ASN A 107 -19.99 22.23 -7.36
CA ASN A 107 -20.23 21.10 -6.47
C ASN A 107 -20.51 19.82 -7.27
N LEU A 108 -21.31 19.95 -8.33
CA LEU A 108 -21.65 18.84 -9.22
C LEU A 108 -20.40 18.29 -9.93
N ASP A 109 -19.55 19.18 -10.46
CA ASP A 109 -18.31 18.82 -11.14
C ASP A 109 -17.34 18.07 -10.20
N LEU A 110 -17.23 18.52 -8.93
CA LEU A 110 -16.47 17.80 -7.92
C LEU A 110 -17.06 16.43 -7.66
N GLN A 111 -18.37 16.32 -7.42
CA GLN A 111 -19.03 15.04 -7.15
C GLN A 111 -18.84 14.05 -8.30
N GLN A 112 -18.99 14.49 -9.56
CA GLN A 112 -18.76 13.68 -10.75
C GLN A 112 -17.31 13.18 -10.82
N THR A 113 -16.34 14.05 -10.49
CA THR A 113 -14.93 13.69 -10.42
C THR A 113 -14.68 12.63 -9.36
N LEU A 114 -15.21 12.82 -8.15
CA LEU A 114 -15.07 11.86 -7.05
C LEU A 114 -15.67 10.48 -7.41
N VAL A 115 -16.86 10.47 -8.04
CA VAL A 115 -17.47 9.22 -8.53
C VAL A 115 -16.60 8.57 -9.61
N GLY A 116 -16.06 9.35 -10.56
CA GLY A 116 -15.12 8.83 -11.56
C GLY A 116 -13.85 8.23 -10.95
N LEU A 117 -13.37 8.81 -9.84
CA LEU A 117 -12.21 8.29 -9.10
C LEU A 117 -12.50 6.96 -8.42
N THR A 118 -13.71 6.73 -7.90
CA THR A 118 -14.05 5.40 -7.30
C THR A 118 -13.96 4.28 -8.32
N GLY A 119 -14.38 4.50 -9.58
CA GLY A 119 -14.22 3.56 -10.68
C GLY A 119 -12.77 3.23 -11.01
N ARG A 120 -11.82 4.09 -10.62
CA ARG A 120 -10.36 3.88 -10.74
C ARG A 120 -9.73 3.33 -9.46
N GLY A 121 -10.54 2.93 -8.48
CA GLY A 121 -10.11 2.33 -7.23
C GLY A 121 -9.62 3.34 -6.18
N VAL A 122 -9.99 4.61 -6.28
CA VAL A 122 -9.72 5.63 -5.25
C VAL A 122 -10.80 5.54 -4.17
N ILE A 123 -10.39 5.59 -2.91
CA ILE A 123 -11.26 5.54 -1.74
C ILE A 123 -11.77 6.94 -1.45
N ILE A 124 -13.07 7.12 -1.29
CA ILE A 124 -13.66 8.40 -0.89
C ILE A 124 -14.18 8.30 0.55
N CYS A 125 -13.78 9.25 1.39
CA CYS A 125 -14.20 9.37 2.79
C CYS A 125 -14.71 10.77 3.08
N LEU A 126 -15.67 10.90 3.99
CA LEU A 126 -16.15 12.21 4.45
C LEU A 126 -15.50 12.59 5.78
N CYS A 127 -15.09 13.85 5.89
CA CYS A 127 -14.52 14.44 7.11
C CYS A 127 -15.11 15.82 7.35
N SER A 128 -16.21 15.91 8.09
CA SER A 128 -16.96 17.16 8.25
C SER A 128 -17.25 17.48 9.72
N LYS A 129 -17.20 18.76 10.06
CA LYS A 129 -17.59 19.29 11.37
C LYS A 129 -19.08 19.66 11.34
N ASN A 130 -19.94 18.66 11.52
CA ASN A 130 -21.40 18.83 11.60
C ASN A 130 -22.03 17.67 12.39
N ASP A 131 -23.32 17.73 12.60
CA ASP A 131 -24.11 16.62 13.11
C ASP A 131 -24.36 15.58 12.01
N PRO A 132 -24.21 14.27 12.30
CA PRO A 132 -24.41 13.20 11.32
C PRO A 132 -25.79 13.23 10.67
N GLU A 133 -26.82 13.58 11.42
CA GLU A 133 -28.20 13.67 10.95
C GLU A 133 -28.36 14.75 9.88
N ASN A 134 -27.72 15.92 10.03
CA ASN A 134 -27.77 17.01 9.06
C ASN A 134 -27.14 16.60 7.72
N ILE A 135 -26.00 15.91 7.79
CA ILE A 135 -25.31 15.42 6.56
C ILE A 135 -26.14 14.32 5.90
N SER A 136 -26.71 13.38 6.68
CA SER A 136 -27.60 12.35 6.12
C SER A 136 -28.81 12.97 5.43
N GLU A 137 -29.45 13.96 6.07
CA GLU A 137 -30.59 14.65 5.51
C GLU A 137 -30.24 15.43 4.22
N ALA A 138 -29.03 16.02 4.15
CA ALA A 138 -28.55 16.68 2.93
C ALA A 138 -28.38 15.69 1.78
N PHE A 139 -27.80 14.51 2.03
CA PHE A 139 -27.69 13.45 1.01
C PHE A 139 -29.04 12.93 0.53
N ASP A 140 -30.06 12.90 1.41
CA ASP A 140 -31.40 12.43 1.05
C ASP A 140 -32.21 13.49 0.26
N LYS A 141 -32.00 14.79 0.55
CA LYS A 141 -32.79 15.88 -0.01
C LYS A 141 -32.23 16.48 -1.29
N LEU A 142 -30.91 16.51 -1.43
CA LEU A 142 -30.24 17.09 -2.58
C LEU A 142 -30.14 16.09 -3.75
N PRO A 143 -30.16 16.57 -5.00
CA PRO A 143 -29.94 15.72 -6.18
C PRO A 143 -28.45 15.35 -6.30
N MET A 144 -27.93 14.58 -5.35
CA MET A 144 -26.54 14.18 -5.27
C MET A 144 -26.17 13.19 -6.38
N VAL A 145 -24.97 13.37 -6.97
CA VAL A 145 -24.32 12.37 -7.83
C VAL A 145 -23.43 11.44 -6.98
N LEU A 146 -22.69 12.03 -6.02
CA LEU A 146 -21.98 11.27 -5.01
C LEU A 146 -22.99 10.76 -3.97
N THR A 147 -23.07 9.44 -3.78
CA THR A 147 -24.01 8.80 -2.84
C THR A 147 -23.25 8.03 -1.76
N TRP A 148 -23.94 7.57 -0.74
CA TRP A 148 -23.36 6.71 0.30
C TRP A 148 -22.74 5.42 -0.24
N GLU A 149 -23.13 4.98 -1.42
CA GLU A 149 -22.51 3.82 -2.08
C GLU A 149 -21.05 4.06 -2.45
N HIS A 150 -20.69 5.30 -2.75
CA HIS A 150 -19.33 5.71 -3.11
C HIS A 150 -18.44 6.00 -1.88
N ILE A 151 -19.02 6.17 -0.70
CA ILE A 151 -18.30 6.53 0.53
C ILE A 151 -17.91 5.27 1.30
N VAL A 152 -16.62 5.12 1.60
CA VAL A 152 -16.11 3.94 2.33
C VAL A 152 -16.28 4.10 3.84
N THR A 153 -15.88 5.26 4.39
CA THR A 153 -16.08 5.60 5.80
C THR A 153 -16.25 7.10 5.96
N SER A 154 -16.75 7.53 7.12
CA SER A 154 -16.96 8.95 7.41
C SER A 154 -16.68 9.27 8.87
N ARG A 155 -16.23 10.50 9.10
CA ARG A 155 -16.19 11.14 10.42
C ARG A 155 -16.93 12.48 10.33
N VAL A 156 -18.18 12.46 10.76
CA VAL A 156 -19.03 13.63 10.85
C VAL A 156 -19.23 13.89 12.35
N ASN A 157 -18.50 14.85 12.89
CA ASN A 157 -18.52 15.21 14.30
C ASN A 157 -17.74 16.52 14.50
N TYR A 158 -17.71 17.05 15.71
CA TYR A 158 -17.02 18.30 16.05
C TYR A 158 -15.58 18.13 16.57
N LYS A 159 -14.97 16.95 16.42
CA LYS A 159 -13.53 16.76 16.68
C LYS A 159 -12.69 17.45 15.62
N ASP A 160 -11.42 17.64 15.93
CA ASP A 160 -10.48 18.20 14.97
C ASP A 160 -10.31 17.30 13.73
N LYS A 161 -10.29 17.91 12.54
CA LYS A 161 -10.18 17.17 11.27
C LYS A 161 -8.91 16.35 11.18
N PRO A 162 -7.72 16.80 11.62
CA PRO A 162 -6.52 15.95 11.65
C PRO A 162 -6.72 14.65 12.42
N ASP A 163 -7.37 14.70 13.61
CA ASP A 163 -7.62 13.51 14.43
C ASP A 163 -8.57 12.54 13.73
N ASN A 164 -9.63 13.06 13.12
CA ASN A 164 -10.57 12.29 12.32
C ASN A 164 -9.90 11.62 11.10
N ILE A 165 -8.99 12.34 10.44
CA ILE A 165 -8.23 11.81 9.29
C ILE A 165 -7.27 10.70 9.73
N VAL A 166 -6.52 10.88 10.83
CA VAL A 166 -5.64 9.85 11.41
C VAL A 166 -6.43 8.59 11.78
N ASP A 167 -7.59 8.77 12.41
CA ASP A 167 -8.48 7.67 12.78
C ASP A 167 -8.95 6.88 11.54
N MET A 168 -9.38 7.57 10.46
CA MET A 168 -9.78 6.93 9.21
C MET A 168 -8.59 6.30 8.47
N LEU A 169 -7.41 6.93 8.45
CA LEU A 169 -6.20 6.34 7.86
C LEU A 169 -5.80 5.05 8.57
N THR A 170 -5.91 5.04 9.90
CA THR A 170 -5.65 3.85 10.73
C THR A 170 -6.66 2.74 10.41
N GLU A 171 -7.95 3.08 10.37
CA GLU A 171 -9.05 2.17 10.02
C GLU A 171 -8.85 1.55 8.62
N LEU A 172 -8.37 2.34 7.65
CA LEU A 172 -8.12 1.91 6.27
C LEU A 172 -6.74 1.27 6.06
N ASN A 173 -5.88 1.27 7.08
CA ASN A 173 -4.48 0.84 6.99
C ASN A 173 -3.73 1.54 5.85
N LEU A 174 -3.89 2.87 5.77
CA LEU A 174 -3.26 3.74 4.77
C LEU A 174 -2.30 4.73 5.45
N LEU A 175 -1.31 5.19 4.68
CA LEU A 175 -0.36 6.22 5.12
C LEU A 175 -0.85 7.61 4.70
N SER A 176 -0.49 8.65 5.47
CA SER A 176 -0.86 10.05 5.21
C SER A 176 -0.37 10.55 3.85
N GLU A 177 0.79 10.11 3.39
CA GLU A 177 1.33 10.42 2.06
C GLU A 177 0.42 9.96 0.90
N SER A 178 -0.41 8.92 1.12
CA SER A 178 -1.37 8.42 0.13
C SER A 178 -2.69 9.18 0.11
N ALA A 179 -2.86 10.21 0.95
CA ALA A 179 -4.10 10.92 1.15
C ALA A 179 -4.14 12.30 0.49
N VAL A 180 -5.36 12.67 0.08
CA VAL A 180 -5.73 14.03 -0.32
C VAL A 180 -6.86 14.50 0.58
N PHE A 181 -6.81 15.73 1.08
CA PHE A 181 -7.86 16.36 1.85
C PHE A 181 -8.41 17.59 1.12
N ILE A 182 -9.73 17.65 0.97
CA ILE A 182 -10.45 18.73 0.26
C ILE A 182 -11.36 19.46 1.26
N ASP A 183 -11.21 20.78 1.32
CA ASP A 183 -11.97 21.65 2.22
C ASP A 183 -12.10 23.06 1.62
N ASP A 184 -13.11 23.83 2.00
CA ASP A 184 -13.26 25.24 1.60
C ASP A 184 -12.55 26.20 2.57
N SER A 185 -12.27 25.76 3.80
CA SER A 185 -11.67 26.55 4.87
C SER A 185 -10.14 26.55 4.82
N ASP A 186 -9.54 27.73 4.63
CA ASP A 186 -8.08 27.89 4.73
C ASP A 186 -7.55 27.44 6.10
N TYR A 187 -8.32 27.67 7.18
CA TYR A 187 -7.94 27.27 8.53
C TYR A 187 -7.82 25.75 8.65
N GLU A 188 -8.82 25.01 8.20
CA GLU A 188 -8.82 23.54 8.29
C GLU A 188 -7.72 22.93 7.40
N LEU A 189 -7.50 23.48 6.20
CA LEU A 189 -6.43 23.03 5.30
C LEU A 189 -5.05 23.23 5.91
N GLU A 190 -4.76 24.42 6.47
CA GLU A 190 -3.48 24.70 7.12
C GLU A 190 -3.31 23.89 8.41
N TYR A 191 -4.38 23.67 9.17
CA TYR A 191 -4.33 22.86 10.38
C TYR A 191 -4.04 21.39 10.07
N VAL A 192 -4.70 20.82 9.05
CA VAL A 192 -4.41 19.46 8.59
C VAL A 192 -2.99 19.36 8.05
N LYS A 193 -2.54 20.31 7.22
CA LYS A 193 -1.19 20.32 6.66
C LYS A 193 -0.10 20.45 7.72
N HIS A 194 -0.36 21.24 8.78
CA HIS A 194 0.58 21.37 9.90
C HIS A 194 0.67 20.07 10.73
N SER A 195 -0.46 19.42 10.96
CA SER A 195 -0.55 18.20 11.79
C SER A 195 -0.10 16.95 11.02
N LEU A 196 -0.32 16.92 9.72
CA LEU A 196 -0.04 15.82 8.80
C LEU A 196 0.71 16.35 7.56
N PRO A 197 2.00 16.68 7.66
CA PRO A 197 2.74 17.36 6.59
C PRO A 197 2.79 16.62 5.24
N GLU A 198 2.62 15.30 5.26
CA GLU A 198 2.67 14.43 4.07
C GLU A 198 1.35 14.40 3.29
N ILE A 199 0.23 14.85 3.92
CA ILE A 199 -1.06 14.89 3.24
C ILE A 199 -1.10 16.01 2.20
N THR A 200 -1.70 15.73 1.05
CA THR A 200 -1.96 16.79 0.06
C THR A 200 -3.26 17.49 0.39
N THR A 201 -3.22 18.81 0.61
CA THR A 201 -4.43 19.61 0.86
C THR A 201 -4.85 20.35 -0.40
N ILE A 202 -6.15 20.39 -0.70
CA ILE A 202 -6.73 21.10 -1.84
C ILE A 202 -7.86 21.97 -1.35
N LYS A 203 -7.76 23.29 -1.63
CA LYS A 203 -8.84 24.23 -1.35
C LYS A 203 -9.94 24.07 -2.40
N PHE A 204 -11.16 23.81 -1.96
CA PHE A 204 -12.33 23.94 -2.82
C PHE A 204 -12.69 25.41 -2.97
N ASN A 205 -12.69 25.87 -4.21
CA ASN A 205 -13.21 27.18 -4.57
C ASN A 205 -13.81 27.14 -5.98
N SER A 206 -14.78 28.00 -6.26
CA SER A 206 -15.50 28.07 -7.53
C SER A 206 -14.64 28.51 -8.74
N SER A 207 -13.36 28.85 -8.56
CA SER A 207 -12.51 29.44 -9.60
C SER A 207 -11.47 28.50 -10.18
N ILE A 208 -11.29 27.28 -9.65
CA ILE A 208 -10.26 26.33 -10.10
C ILE A 208 -10.91 25.01 -10.48
N SER A 209 -10.56 24.47 -11.66
CA SER A 209 -10.92 23.10 -12.04
C SER A 209 -10.24 22.10 -11.10
N ILE A 210 -10.94 21.78 -10.00
CA ILE A 210 -10.47 20.81 -9.00
C ILE A 210 -10.37 19.40 -9.62
N GLY A 211 -11.20 19.13 -10.63
CA GLY A 211 -11.21 17.85 -11.33
C GLY A 211 -9.91 17.56 -12.07
N GLU A 212 -9.30 18.55 -12.73
CA GLU A 212 -8.00 18.40 -13.39
C GLU A 212 -6.91 18.06 -12.38
N LYS A 213 -6.85 18.82 -11.29
CA LYS A 213 -5.87 18.62 -10.23
C LYS A 213 -6.00 17.25 -9.55
N LEU A 214 -7.23 16.80 -9.31
CA LEU A 214 -7.48 15.44 -8.77
C LEU A 214 -7.08 14.37 -9.79
N ASN A 215 -7.39 14.56 -11.07
CA ASN A 215 -7.01 13.60 -12.10
C ASN A 215 -5.49 13.46 -12.25
N GLU A 216 -4.73 14.54 -12.11
CA GLU A 216 -3.25 14.53 -12.10
C GLU A 216 -2.69 13.78 -10.88
N LEU A 217 -3.31 13.95 -9.70
CA LEU A 217 -2.86 13.31 -8.45
C LEU A 217 -3.20 11.81 -8.39
N PHE A 218 -4.26 11.38 -9.07
CA PHE A 218 -4.74 10.00 -9.09
C PHE A 218 -4.59 9.37 -10.48
N ASP A 219 -3.37 9.28 -10.98
CA ASP A 219 -3.07 8.51 -12.18
C ASP A 219 -3.05 7.01 -11.84
N THR A 220 -4.24 6.39 -11.90
CA THR A 220 -4.40 4.96 -11.62
C THR A 220 -5.07 4.27 -12.79
N SER A 221 -4.36 3.32 -13.37
CA SER A 221 -4.84 2.44 -14.46
C SER A 221 -5.59 1.18 -13.98
N SER A 222 -5.96 1.09 -12.70
CA SER A 222 -6.57 -0.13 -12.15
C SER A 222 -8.10 -0.03 -12.09
N GLU A 223 -8.79 -0.85 -12.88
CA GLU A 223 -10.24 -1.08 -12.83
C GLU A 223 -10.68 -1.98 -11.65
N ILE A 224 -10.17 -1.74 -10.45
CA ILE A 224 -10.50 -2.57 -9.28
C ILE A 224 -11.50 -1.82 -8.41
N ASP A 225 -12.66 -2.43 -8.15
CA ASP A 225 -13.63 -1.93 -7.16
C ASP A 225 -13.07 -2.08 -5.74
N ARG A 226 -12.28 -1.10 -5.34
CA ARG A 226 -11.71 -1.04 -3.98
C ARG A 226 -12.73 -0.57 -2.96
N THR A 227 -13.73 0.20 -3.36
CA THR A 227 -14.76 0.72 -2.45
C THR A 227 -15.49 -0.42 -1.78
N THR A 228 -15.99 -1.38 -2.54
CA THR A 228 -16.65 -2.59 -2.00
C THR A 228 -15.69 -3.40 -1.14
N GLN A 229 -14.45 -3.63 -1.60
CA GLN A 229 -13.45 -4.41 -0.83
C GLN A 229 -13.14 -3.78 0.54
N TYR A 230 -12.99 -2.45 0.61
CA TYR A 230 -12.73 -1.78 1.88
C TYR A 230 -13.95 -1.79 2.80
N LYS A 231 -15.17 -1.59 2.28
CA LYS A 231 -16.41 -1.71 3.08
C LYS A 231 -16.55 -3.09 3.71
N GLU A 232 -16.38 -4.14 2.92
CA GLU A 232 -16.39 -5.52 3.41
C GLU A 232 -15.32 -5.78 4.48
N GLN A 233 -14.11 -5.20 4.30
CA GLN A 233 -13.04 -5.33 5.29
C GLN A 233 -13.40 -4.63 6.60
N LEU A 234 -13.96 -3.42 6.56
CA LEU A 234 -14.38 -2.69 7.75
C LEU A 234 -15.48 -3.43 8.51
N GLU A 235 -16.44 -4.04 7.82
CA GLU A 235 -17.45 -4.87 8.48
C GLU A 235 -16.84 -6.10 9.16
N ARG A 236 -15.84 -6.73 8.54
CA ARG A 236 -15.08 -7.83 9.17
C ARG A 236 -14.37 -7.37 10.44
N GLU A 237 -13.69 -6.22 10.40
CA GLU A 237 -12.95 -5.68 11.55
C GLU A 237 -13.87 -5.31 12.71
N ARG A 238 -15.03 -4.72 12.44
CA ARG A 238 -16.06 -4.43 13.47
C ARG A 238 -16.53 -5.68 14.22
N LEU A 239 -16.54 -6.82 13.58
CA LEU A 239 -16.89 -8.09 14.21
C LEU A 239 -15.69 -8.70 14.97
N HIS A 240 -14.45 -8.44 14.55
CA HIS A 240 -13.24 -8.98 15.20
C HIS A 240 -12.96 -8.38 16.58
N THR A 241 -13.51 -7.20 16.90
CA THR A 241 -13.30 -6.51 18.19
C THR A 241 -13.91 -7.23 19.41
N LYS A 242 -14.51 -8.43 19.25
CA LYS A 242 -15.27 -9.16 20.27
C LYS A 242 -14.48 -10.20 21.09
N ASN A 243 -13.15 -10.15 21.13
CA ASN A 243 -12.32 -11.14 21.86
C ASN A 243 -12.69 -12.62 21.57
N ILE A 244 -12.93 -12.97 20.32
CA ILE A 244 -13.20 -14.33 19.86
C ILE A 244 -11.94 -14.93 19.22
N SER A 245 -11.80 -16.27 19.27
CA SER A 245 -10.69 -16.97 18.61
C SER A 245 -10.78 -16.84 17.07
N ALA A 246 -9.64 -17.10 16.38
CA ALA A 246 -9.62 -17.10 14.91
C ALA A 246 -10.61 -18.10 14.30
N ASP A 247 -10.75 -19.28 14.93
CA ASP A 247 -11.70 -20.32 14.45
C ASP A 247 -13.15 -19.87 14.65
N GLU A 248 -13.51 -19.38 15.83
CA GLU A 248 -14.86 -18.84 16.10
C GLU A 248 -15.19 -17.67 15.18
N PHE A 249 -14.19 -16.84 14.88
CA PHE A 249 -14.36 -15.72 13.94
C PHE A 249 -14.61 -16.21 12.52
N ASN A 250 -13.84 -17.19 12.05
CA ASN A 250 -14.03 -17.80 10.73
C ASN A 250 -15.39 -18.51 10.61
N GLU A 251 -15.84 -19.21 11.66
CA GLU A 251 -17.17 -19.81 11.71
C GLU A 251 -18.29 -18.75 11.66
N LEU A 252 -18.17 -17.67 12.44
CA LEU A 252 -19.12 -16.55 12.45
C LEU A 252 -19.28 -15.89 11.07
N LEU A 253 -18.18 -15.86 10.30
CA LEU A 253 -18.17 -15.30 8.96
C LEU A 253 -18.56 -16.29 7.87
N ASN A 254 -18.77 -17.58 8.19
CA ASN A 254 -18.91 -18.66 7.20
C ASN A 254 -17.72 -18.66 6.21
N THR A 255 -16.50 -18.60 6.74
CA THR A 255 -15.30 -18.47 5.93
C THR A 255 -14.98 -19.76 5.19
N GLU A 256 -14.89 -19.69 3.89
CA GLU A 256 -14.39 -20.74 3.02
C GLU A 256 -12.97 -20.42 2.57
N VAL A 257 -12.06 -21.40 2.72
CA VAL A 257 -10.66 -21.28 2.31
C VAL A 257 -10.35 -22.40 1.34
N GLN A 258 -9.82 -22.04 0.17
CA GLN A 258 -9.34 -22.97 -0.82
C GLN A 258 -7.84 -22.81 -1.04
N ILE A 259 -7.10 -23.91 -0.99
CA ILE A 259 -5.67 -23.94 -1.30
C ILE A 259 -5.45 -24.92 -2.45
N ARG A 260 -4.79 -24.44 -3.50
CA ARG A 260 -4.48 -25.23 -4.70
C ARG A 260 -3.13 -24.82 -5.28
N THR A 261 -2.63 -25.62 -6.20
CA THR A 261 -1.48 -25.22 -7.03
C THR A 261 -1.93 -24.13 -8.00
N ALA A 262 -1.08 -23.12 -8.19
CA ALA A 262 -1.31 -22.02 -9.13
C ALA A 262 -1.29 -22.52 -10.59
N ASP A 263 -2.04 -21.84 -11.43
CA ASP A 263 -1.99 -21.99 -12.89
C ASP A 263 -1.69 -20.64 -13.58
N THR A 264 -1.69 -20.64 -14.90
CA THR A 264 -1.33 -19.46 -15.68
C THR A 264 -2.29 -18.29 -15.53
N SER A 265 -3.53 -18.50 -15.10
CA SER A 265 -4.52 -17.43 -14.85
C SER A 265 -4.23 -16.67 -13.55
N ASP A 266 -3.43 -17.25 -12.66
CA ASP A 266 -3.12 -16.65 -11.36
C ASP A 266 -1.91 -15.70 -11.41
N ILE A 267 -1.12 -15.71 -12.49
CA ILE A 267 0.19 -15.05 -12.59
C ILE A 267 0.11 -13.58 -12.20
N GLN A 268 -0.79 -12.83 -12.82
CA GLN A 268 -0.95 -11.40 -12.55
C GLN A 268 -1.28 -11.16 -11.07
N ARG A 269 -2.22 -11.94 -10.53
CA ARG A 269 -2.67 -11.76 -9.14
C ARG A 269 -1.59 -12.14 -8.14
N ILE A 270 -0.79 -13.17 -8.41
CA ILE A 270 0.35 -13.56 -7.56
C ILE A 270 1.39 -12.44 -7.58
N ALA A 271 1.79 -11.95 -8.76
CA ALA A 271 2.75 -10.85 -8.89
C ALA A 271 2.28 -9.62 -8.10
N GLU A 272 1.01 -9.17 -8.28
CA GLU A 272 0.45 -8.08 -7.49
C GLU A 272 0.51 -8.33 -5.98
N LEU A 273 0.20 -9.56 -5.53
CA LEU A 273 0.23 -9.91 -4.12
C LEU A 273 1.65 -9.76 -3.55
N THR A 274 2.68 -10.22 -4.26
CA THR A 274 4.08 -10.09 -3.82
C THR A 274 4.49 -8.63 -3.73
N GLN A 275 4.10 -7.77 -4.68
CA GLN A 275 4.42 -6.34 -4.70
C GLN A 275 3.74 -5.56 -3.55
N ARG A 276 2.54 -5.98 -3.15
CA ARG A 276 1.75 -5.28 -2.12
C ARG A 276 1.96 -5.81 -0.70
N THR A 277 2.57 -6.99 -0.55
CA THR A 277 2.76 -7.63 0.75
C THR A 277 4.13 -7.30 1.31
N ASN A 278 4.17 -6.41 2.27
CA ASN A 278 5.41 -6.00 2.93
C ASN A 278 5.60 -6.60 4.32
N GLN A 279 4.51 -6.80 5.08
CA GLN A 279 4.60 -7.30 6.46
C GLN A 279 4.79 -8.81 6.50
N PHE A 280 3.86 -9.57 5.91
CA PHE A 280 3.97 -11.02 5.83
C PHE A 280 4.56 -11.45 4.49
N ASN A 281 5.78 -10.99 4.24
CA ASN A 281 6.66 -11.38 3.16
C ASN A 281 7.97 -11.84 3.82
N LEU A 282 8.10 -13.16 4.01
CA LEU A 282 9.17 -13.71 4.84
C LEU A 282 10.52 -13.76 4.13
N SER A 283 10.55 -13.84 2.82
CA SER A 283 11.78 -13.78 2.01
C SER A 283 12.24 -12.36 1.69
N ALA A 284 11.40 -11.36 1.91
CA ALA A 284 11.59 -9.96 1.50
C ALA A 284 11.76 -9.76 -0.01
N LYS A 285 11.28 -10.71 -0.83
CA LYS A 285 11.33 -10.65 -2.29
C LYS A 285 10.02 -10.15 -2.89
N HIS A 286 10.11 -9.57 -4.08
CA HIS A 286 8.99 -9.17 -4.92
C HIS A 286 9.21 -9.76 -6.30
N TYR A 287 8.14 -10.17 -6.97
CA TYR A 287 8.21 -10.87 -8.25
C TYR A 287 7.41 -10.15 -9.32
N THR A 288 7.97 -10.09 -10.52
CA THR A 288 7.27 -9.68 -11.74
C THR A 288 6.42 -10.84 -12.28
N GLU A 289 5.50 -10.53 -13.20
CA GLU A 289 4.70 -11.57 -13.86
C GLU A 289 5.56 -12.58 -14.63
N ASP A 290 6.65 -12.13 -15.27
CA ASP A 290 7.53 -13.02 -16.02
C ASP A 290 8.31 -13.97 -15.11
N GLU A 291 8.72 -13.52 -13.94
CA GLU A 291 9.36 -14.38 -12.94
C GLU A 291 8.37 -15.42 -12.41
N ILE A 292 7.13 -15.02 -12.05
CA ILE A 292 6.08 -15.96 -11.63
C ILE A 292 5.78 -16.96 -12.75
N ARG A 293 5.70 -16.49 -14.01
CA ARG A 293 5.48 -17.33 -15.19
C ARG A 293 6.57 -18.39 -15.35
N SER A 294 7.81 -18.07 -14.99
CA SER A 294 8.92 -19.02 -15.08
C SER A 294 8.82 -20.20 -14.11
N PHE A 295 8.05 -20.06 -13.03
CA PHE A 295 7.79 -21.14 -12.08
C PHE A 295 6.61 -22.03 -12.49
N ILE A 296 5.80 -21.65 -13.49
CA ILE A 296 4.60 -22.36 -13.92
C ILE A 296 4.72 -22.73 -15.43
N PRO A 297 4.66 -24.01 -15.85
CA PRO A 297 4.58 -25.24 -15.04
C PRO A 297 5.99 -25.75 -14.68
N GLY A 298 6.25 -25.98 -13.41
CA GLY A 298 7.53 -26.53 -12.92
C GLY A 298 7.35 -27.82 -12.13
N ASP A 299 8.16 -28.85 -12.44
CA ASP A 299 8.13 -30.11 -11.68
C ASP A 299 8.85 -29.99 -10.34
N SER A 300 9.91 -29.17 -10.28
CA SER A 300 10.75 -28.97 -9.09
C SER A 300 10.34 -27.77 -8.23
N VAL A 301 9.56 -26.83 -8.76
CA VAL A 301 9.02 -25.68 -8.05
C VAL A 301 7.52 -25.62 -8.25
N LYS A 302 6.75 -25.43 -7.21
CA LYS A 302 5.30 -25.23 -7.27
C LYS A 302 4.92 -23.96 -6.50
N ILE A 303 3.91 -23.28 -7.00
CA ILE A 303 3.29 -22.17 -6.28
C ILE A 303 1.94 -22.66 -5.75
N PHE A 304 1.74 -22.54 -4.43
CA PHE A 304 0.45 -22.75 -3.80
C PHE A 304 -0.23 -21.40 -3.65
N VAL A 305 -1.48 -21.31 -4.04
CA VAL A 305 -2.33 -20.13 -3.83
C VAL A 305 -3.41 -20.45 -2.83
N LEU A 306 -3.66 -19.49 -1.94
CA LEU A 306 -4.74 -19.52 -0.97
C LEU A 306 -5.74 -18.44 -1.36
N SER A 307 -6.98 -18.85 -1.66
CA SER A 307 -8.12 -17.96 -1.84
C SER A 307 -9.10 -18.14 -0.68
N ALA A 308 -9.81 -17.07 -0.37
CA ALA A 308 -10.79 -17.07 0.70
C ALA A 308 -12.02 -16.26 0.31
N SER A 309 -13.18 -16.69 0.84
CA SER A 309 -14.44 -15.97 0.76
C SER A 309 -15.18 -16.08 2.09
N ASP A 310 -16.06 -15.14 2.38
CA ASP A 310 -16.93 -15.19 3.55
C ASP A 310 -18.27 -14.51 3.27
N LYS A 311 -19.15 -14.40 4.27
CA LYS A 311 -20.51 -13.82 4.10
C LYS A 311 -20.51 -12.38 3.59
N PHE A 312 -19.40 -11.66 3.63
CA PHE A 312 -19.30 -10.29 3.12
C PHE A 312 -18.82 -10.24 1.67
N GLY A 313 -18.12 -11.28 1.17
CA GLY A 313 -17.69 -11.33 -0.22
C GLY A 313 -16.50 -12.24 -0.49
N ASP A 314 -16.11 -12.30 -1.77
CA ASP A 314 -14.93 -13.03 -2.24
C ASP A 314 -13.68 -12.13 -2.13
N MET A 315 -12.70 -12.58 -1.37
CA MET A 315 -11.41 -11.90 -1.20
C MET A 315 -10.40 -12.25 -2.29
N GLY A 316 -10.71 -13.22 -3.13
CA GLY A 316 -9.83 -13.76 -4.15
C GLY A 316 -8.57 -14.43 -3.57
N ILE A 317 -7.46 -14.41 -4.31
CA ILE A 317 -6.16 -14.90 -3.82
C ILE A 317 -5.61 -13.91 -2.78
N VAL A 318 -5.49 -14.37 -1.55
CA VAL A 318 -5.03 -13.60 -0.39
C VAL A 318 -3.73 -14.12 0.21
N GLY A 319 -3.23 -15.26 -0.27
CA GLY A 319 -1.94 -15.80 0.12
C GLY A 319 -1.33 -16.66 -0.97
N CYS A 320 0.00 -16.76 -0.98
CA CYS A 320 0.70 -17.73 -1.81
C CYS A 320 2.01 -18.18 -1.15
N ALA A 321 2.49 -19.37 -1.55
CA ALA A 321 3.80 -19.87 -1.18
C ALA A 321 4.50 -20.46 -2.42
N ILE A 322 5.76 -20.13 -2.61
CA ILE A 322 6.64 -20.70 -3.63
C ILE A 322 7.46 -21.78 -2.94
N VAL A 323 7.40 -22.99 -3.44
CA VAL A 323 7.96 -24.18 -2.79
C VAL A 323 8.84 -24.96 -3.76
N ALA A 324 10.10 -25.14 -3.43
CA ALA A 324 11.06 -25.96 -4.17
C ALA A 324 11.14 -27.34 -3.57
N PHE A 325 10.89 -28.37 -4.38
CA PHE A 325 10.92 -29.79 -4.01
C PHE A 325 12.24 -30.41 -4.42
N LYS A 326 12.92 -31.11 -3.48
CA LYS A 326 14.11 -31.93 -3.71
C LYS A 326 13.85 -33.32 -3.17
N GLU A 327 14.63 -34.32 -3.59
CA GLU A 327 14.39 -35.74 -3.25
C GLU A 327 14.24 -36.01 -1.74
N GLN A 328 14.96 -35.28 -0.86
CA GLN A 328 14.96 -35.53 0.58
C GLN A 328 14.58 -34.30 1.42
N SER A 329 14.26 -33.19 0.78
CA SER A 329 13.95 -31.94 1.48
C SER A 329 13.04 -31.05 0.65
N THR A 330 12.30 -30.20 1.32
CA THR A 330 11.47 -29.18 0.68
C THR A 330 11.82 -27.82 1.26
N THR A 331 11.92 -26.84 0.40
CA THR A 331 12.21 -25.46 0.79
C THR A 331 11.03 -24.57 0.40
N ILE A 332 10.42 -23.91 1.37
CA ILE A 332 9.52 -22.78 1.16
C ILE A 332 10.44 -21.60 0.88
N THR A 333 10.61 -21.26 -0.40
CA THR A 333 11.46 -20.13 -0.80
C THR A 333 10.82 -18.81 -0.48
N ASP A 334 9.49 -18.76 -0.57
CA ASP A 334 8.71 -17.55 -0.33
C ASP A 334 7.32 -17.90 0.23
N ILE A 335 6.83 -17.04 1.11
CA ILE A 335 5.45 -17.08 1.58
C ILE A 335 4.94 -15.66 1.77
N PHE A 336 3.78 -15.39 1.21
CA PHE A 336 3.12 -14.09 1.23
C PHE A 336 1.68 -14.25 1.73
N LEU A 337 1.25 -13.34 2.59
CA LEU A 337 -0.12 -13.30 3.05
C LEU A 337 -0.61 -11.85 3.14
N SER A 338 -1.76 -11.57 2.54
CA SER A 338 -2.41 -10.26 2.61
C SER A 338 -2.72 -9.88 4.05
N CYS A 339 -2.48 -8.62 4.43
CA CYS A 339 -2.83 -8.12 5.76
C CYS A 339 -4.33 -8.28 6.09
N ARG A 340 -5.21 -8.33 5.09
CA ARG A 340 -6.66 -8.52 5.26
C ARG A 340 -7.06 -9.84 5.93
N VAL A 341 -6.20 -10.83 5.88
CA VAL A 341 -6.49 -12.17 6.42
C VAL A 341 -5.51 -12.62 7.47
N PHE A 342 -4.60 -11.76 7.86
CA PHE A 342 -3.59 -12.05 8.86
C PHE A 342 -4.22 -12.30 10.25
N GLY A 343 -3.71 -13.33 10.97
CA GLY A 343 -4.23 -13.69 12.29
C GLY A 343 -5.53 -14.50 12.26
N ARG A 344 -5.99 -14.92 11.06
CA ARG A 344 -7.16 -15.80 10.88
C ARG A 344 -6.79 -17.29 10.75
N GLY A 345 -5.52 -17.66 10.99
CA GLY A 345 -5.02 -19.04 10.90
C GLY A 345 -4.85 -19.54 9.45
N PHE A 346 -4.85 -18.64 8.46
CA PHE A 346 -4.69 -19.02 7.05
C PHE A 346 -3.23 -19.40 6.74
N GLU A 347 -2.29 -18.79 7.43
CA GLU A 347 -0.87 -19.11 7.39
C GLU A 347 -0.61 -20.56 7.80
N GLU A 348 -1.28 -21.04 8.84
CA GLU A 348 -1.19 -22.44 9.32
C GLU A 348 -1.77 -23.40 8.27
N ARG A 349 -2.96 -23.09 7.73
CA ARG A 349 -3.60 -23.90 6.69
C ARG A 349 -2.74 -24.06 5.45
N LEU A 350 -2.07 -22.96 5.04
CA LEU A 350 -1.16 -23.00 3.90
C LEU A 350 0.06 -23.88 4.18
N LEU A 351 0.68 -23.76 5.35
CA LEU A 351 1.79 -24.61 5.77
C LEU A 351 1.41 -26.08 5.89
N ASP A 352 0.25 -26.38 6.47
CA ASP A 352 -0.24 -27.77 6.62
C ASP A 352 -0.53 -28.41 5.28
N THR A 353 -1.11 -27.64 4.33
CA THR A 353 -1.31 -28.12 2.96
C THR A 353 0.03 -28.43 2.28
N ILE A 354 1.02 -27.57 2.42
CA ILE A 354 2.37 -27.83 1.87
C ILE A 354 2.94 -29.09 2.51
N ARG A 355 2.89 -29.21 3.84
CA ARG A 355 3.42 -30.38 4.58
C ARG A 355 2.76 -31.68 4.19
N SER A 356 1.45 -31.67 3.94
CA SER A 356 0.72 -32.89 3.55
C SER A 356 1.23 -33.51 2.24
N GLN A 357 1.95 -32.75 1.43
CA GLN A 357 2.51 -33.18 0.14
C GLN A 357 4.00 -33.58 0.23
N ILE A 358 4.59 -33.62 1.44
CA ILE A 358 6.02 -33.74 1.62
C ILE A 358 6.38 -34.91 2.53
N ALA A 359 7.43 -35.66 2.17
CA ALA A 359 8.11 -36.57 3.05
C ALA A 359 9.53 -36.01 3.32
N GLY A 360 9.84 -35.61 4.57
CA GLY A 360 11.17 -35.15 4.95
C GLY A 360 11.23 -33.80 5.64
N ALA A 361 12.43 -33.22 5.71
CA ALA A 361 12.66 -31.94 6.37
C ALA A 361 12.11 -30.78 5.53
N VAL A 362 11.46 -29.82 6.20
CA VAL A 362 10.95 -28.59 5.61
C VAL A 362 11.79 -27.41 6.05
N TYR A 363 12.34 -26.69 5.10
CA TYR A 363 13.08 -25.45 5.29
C TYR A 363 12.25 -24.26 4.85
N GLY A 364 12.43 -23.10 5.49
CA GLY A 364 11.75 -21.87 5.12
C GLY A 364 12.74 -20.70 5.05
N VAL A 365 12.73 -19.97 3.94
CA VAL A 365 13.58 -18.78 3.79
C VAL A 365 12.99 -17.63 4.59
N PHE A 366 13.81 -17.06 5.48
CA PHE A 366 13.49 -15.87 6.25
C PHE A 366 14.62 -14.84 6.12
N ASN A 367 14.34 -13.77 5.38
CA ASN A 367 15.24 -12.62 5.24
C ASN A 367 14.64 -11.46 6.02
N GLN A 368 15.24 -11.15 7.18
CA GLN A 368 14.70 -10.14 8.09
C GLN A 368 14.85 -8.73 7.53
N ASN A 369 13.77 -7.95 7.60
CA ASN A 369 13.76 -6.52 7.39
C ASN A 369 12.93 -5.80 8.47
N ASN A 370 12.85 -4.47 8.42
CA ASN A 370 12.11 -3.68 9.41
C ASN A 370 10.62 -3.99 9.45
N LYS A 371 10.01 -4.44 8.33
CA LYS A 371 8.57 -4.68 8.21
C LYS A 371 8.17 -6.10 8.64
N ASN A 372 9.02 -7.11 8.41
CA ASN A 372 8.73 -8.52 8.71
C ASN A 372 9.35 -9.04 10.01
N LYS A 373 10.14 -8.23 10.73
CA LYS A 373 10.86 -8.59 11.97
C LYS A 373 9.99 -9.30 13.01
N LYS A 374 8.73 -8.91 13.13
CA LYS A 374 7.78 -9.50 14.09
C LYS A 374 7.47 -10.98 13.81
N PHE A 375 7.81 -11.48 12.62
CA PHE A 375 7.58 -12.87 12.19
C PHE A 375 8.85 -13.72 12.22
N SER A 376 9.92 -13.26 12.88
CA SER A 376 11.21 -13.98 12.94
C SER A 376 11.11 -15.39 13.53
N SER A 377 10.15 -15.65 14.41
CA SER A 377 9.89 -16.98 15.01
C SER A 377 8.88 -17.83 14.21
N PHE A 378 8.26 -17.28 13.16
CA PHE A 378 7.15 -17.93 12.46
C PHE A 378 7.44 -19.37 12.03
N TYR A 379 8.57 -19.60 11.39
CA TYR A 379 8.97 -20.93 10.93
C TYR A 379 9.35 -21.87 12.08
N SER A 380 10.16 -21.40 13.02
CA SER A 380 10.64 -22.22 14.15
C SER A 380 9.51 -22.69 15.06
N GLU A 381 8.54 -21.83 15.37
CA GLU A 381 7.36 -22.18 16.16
C GLU A 381 6.48 -23.24 15.49
N ARG A 382 6.58 -23.37 14.17
CA ARG A 382 5.79 -24.30 13.35
C ARG A 382 6.59 -25.49 12.83
N GLY A 383 7.79 -25.74 13.39
CA GLY A 383 8.62 -26.89 13.04
C GLY A 383 9.15 -26.87 11.60
N VAL A 384 9.28 -25.70 11.01
CA VAL A 384 10.00 -25.43 9.76
C VAL A 384 11.39 -24.90 10.13
N ILE A 385 12.42 -25.41 9.49
CA ILE A 385 13.81 -25.00 9.77
C ILE A 385 14.08 -23.67 9.04
N PRO A 386 14.26 -22.54 9.76
CA PRO A 386 14.53 -21.28 9.09
C PRO A 386 15.92 -21.28 8.46
N ILE A 387 16.01 -20.78 7.24
CA ILE A 387 17.28 -20.55 6.52
C ILE A 387 17.25 -19.13 5.96
N THR A 388 18.43 -18.55 5.77
CA THR A 388 18.59 -17.30 5.01
C THR A 388 18.97 -17.63 3.58
N ASP A 389 18.45 -16.88 2.64
CA ASP A 389 18.89 -16.93 1.24
C ASP A 389 20.34 -16.39 1.17
N ILE A 390 21.23 -17.10 0.51
CA ILE A 390 22.64 -16.70 0.33
C ILE A 390 22.77 -15.99 -0.99
#